data_77575eafef523191d64bdf31cf6c22ff
#
_entry.id   77575eafef523191d64bdf31cf6c22ff
#
_cell.length_a   1.000
_cell.length_b   1.000
_cell.length_c   1.000
_cell.angle_alpha   90.00
_cell.angle_beta   90.00
_cell.angle_gamma   90.00
#
_symmetry.space_group_name_H-M   'P 1'
#
loop_
_entity.id
_entity.type
_entity.pdbx_description
1 polymer ?
#
loop_
_entity_poly.entity_id
_entity_poly.type
_entity_poly.pdbx_seq_one_letter_code
_entity_poly.pdbx_strand_id
1 'polypeptide(L)'
;QRQMCIRDRYPHELSGGQRQRVCIARALSCNPRLIVADEAVSALDVSIQAQVVNLLIDLQSEFNFSYLFISHDMSVVERISHRVAVMYLGKIVEIGTRAEIFENPRHEYTKKLLAAVPVADPDKRKSKIVLSSEEIPSPMKPMGFISPKRQMEKISDTHFYQLS
;
A
#
# COMPACT_ATOMS: atom_id res chain seq x y z
N GLN A 1 -22.32 9.36 34.59
CA GLN A 1 -21.35 9.81 33.57
C GLN A 1 -22.01 9.60 32.19
N ARG A 2 -22.49 10.70 31.55
CA ARG A 2 -22.90 10.64 30.15
C ARG A 2 -21.69 10.26 29.32
N GLN A 3 -21.66 9.04 28.80
CA GLN A 3 -20.79 8.70 27.67
C GLN A 3 -21.16 9.68 26.55
N MET A 4 -20.30 10.66 26.31
CA MET A 4 -20.45 11.56 25.17
C MET A 4 -20.41 10.71 23.90
N CYS A 5 -21.57 10.48 23.30
CA CYS A 5 -21.69 9.67 22.10
C CYS A 5 -20.85 10.28 20.97
N ILE A 6 -20.15 9.46 20.21
CA ILE A 6 -19.40 9.86 19.00
C ILE A 6 -20.32 10.65 18.04
N ARG A 7 -21.63 10.37 18.07
CA ARG A 7 -22.66 11.05 17.26
C ARG A 7 -22.77 12.55 17.50
N ASP A 8 -22.40 13.00 18.72
CA ASP A 8 -22.58 14.40 19.12
C ASP A 8 -21.28 15.23 18.93
N ARG A 9 -20.24 14.63 18.30
CA ARG A 9 -18.95 15.27 18.06
C ARG A 9 -18.78 15.70 16.62
N TYR A 10 -18.15 16.86 16.46
CA TYR A 10 -17.67 17.29 15.16
C TYR A 10 -16.42 16.51 14.72
N PRO A 11 -16.14 16.37 13.42
CA PRO A 11 -14.97 15.62 12.93
C PRO A 11 -13.63 16.06 13.52
N HIS A 12 -13.47 17.33 13.87
CA HIS A 12 -12.23 17.85 14.48
C HIS A 12 -12.07 17.45 15.95
N GLU A 13 -13.13 16.99 16.63
CA GLU A 13 -13.11 16.51 18.01
C GLU A 13 -12.83 15.00 18.10
N LEU A 14 -12.74 14.31 16.96
CA LEU A 14 -12.42 12.89 16.87
C LEU A 14 -10.91 12.68 16.72
N SER A 15 -10.38 11.64 17.35
CA SER A 15 -9.01 11.19 17.07
C SER A 15 -8.87 10.72 15.62
N GLY A 16 -7.63 10.66 15.09
CA GLY A 16 -7.36 10.15 13.75
C GLY A 16 -7.97 8.76 13.49
N GLY A 17 -7.74 7.82 14.42
CA GLY A 17 -8.33 6.48 14.34
C GLY A 17 -9.85 6.43 14.44
N GLN A 18 -10.47 7.33 15.22
CA GLN A 18 -11.94 7.45 15.27
C GLN A 18 -12.50 7.98 13.96
N ARG A 19 -11.88 9.02 13.38
CA ARG A 19 -12.26 9.53 12.06
C ARG A 19 -12.16 8.44 11.00
N GLN A 20 -11.07 7.67 11.00
CA GLN A 20 -10.88 6.59 10.05
C GLN A 20 -11.96 5.51 10.16
N ARG A 21 -12.33 5.09 11.38
CA ARG A 21 -13.42 4.14 11.61
C ARG A 21 -14.76 4.66 11.11
N VAL A 22 -15.04 5.95 11.26
CA VAL A 22 -16.27 6.57 10.72
C VAL A 22 -16.24 6.57 9.19
N CYS A 23 -15.08 6.85 8.56
CA CYS A 23 -14.94 6.79 7.10
C CYS A 23 -15.16 5.36 6.57
N ILE A 24 -14.62 4.34 7.27
CA ILE A 24 -14.82 2.92 6.93
C ILE A 24 -16.30 2.55 7.06
N ALA A 25 -16.95 2.90 8.16
CA ALA A 25 -18.37 2.63 8.37
C ALA A 25 -19.25 3.28 7.29
N ARG A 26 -18.92 4.51 6.88
CA ARG A 26 -19.60 5.22 5.79
C ARG A 26 -19.43 4.50 4.45
N ALA A 27 -18.22 4.00 4.14
CA ALA A 27 -17.98 3.25 2.91
C ALA A 27 -18.77 1.93 2.90
N LEU A 28 -18.83 1.23 4.03
CA LEU A 28 -19.56 -0.04 4.18
C LEU A 28 -21.08 0.12 4.11
N SER A 29 -21.62 1.28 4.50
CA SER A 29 -23.07 1.51 4.52
C SER A 29 -23.74 1.36 3.14
N CYS A 30 -22.96 1.42 2.06
CA CYS A 30 -23.43 1.23 0.68
C CYS A 30 -23.40 -0.23 0.22
N ASN A 31 -23.05 -1.20 1.08
CA ASN A 31 -22.85 -2.62 0.75
C ASN A 31 -21.98 -2.81 -0.51
N PRO A 32 -20.76 -2.27 -0.54
CA PRO A 32 -19.92 -2.26 -1.72
C PRO A 32 -19.35 -3.66 -1.99
N ARG A 33 -19.10 -3.98 -3.27
CA ARG A 33 -18.32 -5.16 -3.67
C ARG A 33 -16.82 -4.87 -3.70
N LEU A 34 -16.43 -3.60 -3.85
CA LEU A 34 -15.06 -3.12 -3.88
C LEU A 34 -14.95 -1.81 -3.09
N ILE A 35 -13.95 -1.72 -2.22
CA ILE A 35 -13.56 -0.47 -1.54
C ILE A 35 -12.18 -0.06 -2.03
N VAL A 36 -12.04 1.20 -2.43
CA VAL A 36 -10.75 1.82 -2.71
C VAL A 36 -10.27 2.53 -1.46
N ALA A 37 -9.16 2.08 -0.91
CA ALA A 37 -8.53 2.63 0.28
C ALA A 37 -7.22 3.31 -0.14
N ASP A 38 -7.29 4.61 -0.41
CA ASP A 38 -6.16 5.42 -0.83
C ASP A 38 -5.52 6.09 0.39
N GLU A 39 -4.29 5.63 0.72
CA GLU A 39 -3.52 6.08 1.89
C GLU A 39 -4.31 6.10 3.22
N ALA A 40 -5.25 5.18 3.38
CA ALA A 40 -6.25 5.18 4.45
C ALA A 40 -5.66 5.14 5.87
N VAL A 41 -4.38 4.79 6.06
CA VAL A 41 -3.74 4.65 7.37
C VAL A 41 -2.46 5.47 7.51
N SER A 42 -2.05 6.23 6.49
CA SER A 42 -0.77 6.94 6.42
C SER A 42 -0.59 8.03 7.50
N ALA A 43 -1.70 8.65 7.92
CA ALA A 43 -1.71 9.73 8.91
C ALA A 43 -1.95 9.25 10.35
N LEU A 44 -1.85 7.94 10.60
CA LEU A 44 -2.10 7.33 11.91
C LEU A 44 -0.80 6.90 12.59
N ASP A 45 -0.78 6.95 13.91
CA ASP A 45 0.30 6.35 14.70
C ASP A 45 0.38 4.85 14.47
N VAL A 46 1.57 4.26 14.55
CA VAL A 46 1.84 2.84 14.26
C VAL A 46 0.88 1.88 14.99
N SER A 47 0.57 2.15 16.27
CA SER A 47 -0.33 1.31 17.05
C SER A 47 -1.79 1.40 16.57
N ILE A 48 -2.25 2.59 16.22
CA ILE A 48 -3.59 2.82 15.68
C ILE A 48 -3.71 2.28 14.26
N GLN A 49 -2.66 2.46 13.44
CA GLN A 49 -2.56 1.90 12.12
C GLN A 49 -2.74 0.37 12.13
N ALA A 50 -2.04 -0.34 13.03
CA ALA A 50 -2.18 -1.79 13.18
C ALA A 50 -3.62 -2.21 13.57
N GLN A 51 -4.28 -1.43 14.45
CA GLN A 51 -5.67 -1.69 14.82
C GLN A 51 -6.64 -1.51 13.64
N VAL A 52 -6.44 -0.44 12.83
CA VAL A 52 -7.29 -0.18 11.66
C VAL A 52 -7.06 -1.23 10.58
N VAL A 53 -5.82 -1.66 10.34
CA VAL A 53 -5.50 -2.73 9.39
C VAL A 53 -6.16 -4.05 9.80
N ASN A 54 -6.10 -4.42 11.09
CA ASN A 54 -6.80 -5.61 11.58
C ASN A 54 -8.31 -5.50 11.38
N LEU A 55 -8.91 -4.35 11.73
CA LEU A 55 -10.32 -4.11 11.49
C LEU A 55 -10.70 -4.27 10.00
N LEU A 56 -9.88 -3.80 9.07
CA LEU A 56 -10.12 -3.95 7.64
C LEU A 56 -10.08 -5.41 7.19
N ILE A 57 -9.16 -6.21 7.74
CA ILE A 57 -9.06 -7.65 7.48
C ILE A 57 -10.29 -8.38 8.00
N ASP A 58 -10.71 -8.09 9.24
CA ASP A 58 -11.88 -8.70 9.87
C ASP A 58 -13.16 -8.38 9.07
N LEU A 59 -13.34 -7.10 8.69
CA LEU A 59 -14.48 -6.66 7.87
C LEU A 59 -14.49 -7.31 6.49
N GLN A 60 -13.32 -7.49 5.85
CA GLN A 60 -13.24 -8.20 4.58
C GLN A 60 -13.71 -9.65 4.70
N SER A 61 -13.31 -10.32 5.78
CA SER A 61 -13.71 -11.70 6.04
C SER A 61 -15.22 -11.81 6.32
N GLU A 62 -15.78 -10.86 7.07
CA GLU A 62 -17.19 -10.86 7.47
C GLU A 62 -18.13 -10.50 6.30
N PHE A 63 -17.79 -9.48 5.53
CA PHE A 63 -18.66 -8.93 4.47
C PHE A 63 -18.30 -9.40 3.07
N ASN A 64 -17.19 -10.15 2.89
CA ASN A 64 -16.75 -10.76 1.63
C ASN A 64 -16.66 -9.77 0.44
N PHE A 65 -16.10 -8.59 0.66
CA PHE A 65 -15.81 -7.60 -0.38
C PHE A 65 -14.31 -7.53 -0.69
N SER A 66 -13.94 -6.86 -1.77
CA SER A 66 -12.54 -6.68 -2.17
C SER A 66 -12.01 -5.30 -1.81
N TYR A 67 -10.70 -5.20 -1.53
CA TYR A 67 -9.98 -3.93 -1.40
C TYR A 67 -9.08 -3.68 -2.60
N LEU A 68 -9.06 -2.42 -3.07
CA LEU A 68 -7.92 -1.84 -3.75
C LEU A 68 -7.21 -0.92 -2.74
N PHE A 69 -6.15 -1.42 -2.14
CA PHE A 69 -5.43 -0.72 -1.07
C PHE A 69 -4.18 -0.04 -1.64
N ILE A 70 -4.08 1.27 -1.51
CA ILE A 70 -2.95 2.08 -1.98
C ILE A 70 -2.20 2.58 -0.76
N SER A 71 -0.90 2.31 -0.68
CA SER A 71 -0.05 2.74 0.43
C SER A 71 1.42 2.79 -0.01
N HIS A 72 2.19 3.61 0.65
CA HIS A 72 3.66 3.62 0.55
C HIS A 72 4.32 2.83 1.70
N ASP A 73 3.56 2.38 2.69
CA ASP A 73 4.06 1.57 3.80
C ASP A 73 4.04 0.09 3.43
N MET A 74 5.23 -0.45 3.14
CA MET A 74 5.40 -1.83 2.70
C MET A 74 4.99 -2.85 3.77
N SER A 75 5.13 -2.54 5.06
CA SER A 75 4.72 -3.44 6.14
C SER A 75 3.21 -3.60 6.22
N VAL A 76 2.47 -2.54 5.96
CA VAL A 76 1.02 -2.56 5.85
C VAL A 76 0.57 -3.33 4.62
N VAL A 77 1.20 -3.05 3.47
CA VAL A 77 0.90 -3.75 2.21
C VAL A 77 1.14 -5.24 2.36
N GLU A 78 2.26 -5.65 2.95
CA GLU A 78 2.58 -7.06 3.19
C GLU A 78 1.52 -7.75 4.04
N ARG A 79 0.99 -7.05 5.05
CA ARG A 79 0.01 -7.61 6.00
C ARG A 79 -1.38 -7.81 5.40
N ILE A 80 -1.86 -6.84 4.60
CA ILE A 80 -3.26 -6.82 4.14
C ILE A 80 -3.45 -7.44 2.75
N SER A 81 -2.43 -7.44 1.90
CA SER A 81 -2.60 -7.78 0.49
C SER A 81 -2.41 -9.26 0.18
N HIS A 82 -3.22 -9.77 -0.75
CA HIS A 82 -3.06 -11.08 -1.39
C HIS A 82 -2.23 -10.97 -2.68
N ARG A 83 -2.43 -9.86 -3.42
CA ARG A 83 -1.70 -9.49 -4.63
C ARG A 83 -1.18 -8.07 -4.51
N VAL A 84 -0.01 -7.83 -5.07
CA VAL A 84 0.65 -6.52 -5.01
C VAL A 84 1.01 -6.07 -6.41
N ALA A 85 0.76 -4.81 -6.71
CA ALA A 85 1.24 -4.14 -7.90
C ALA A 85 2.14 -2.97 -7.48
N VAL A 86 3.39 -3.00 -7.91
CA VAL A 86 4.35 -1.93 -7.66
C VAL A 86 4.28 -0.91 -8.78
N MET A 87 4.05 0.35 -8.42
CA MET A 87 3.96 1.45 -9.38
C MET A 87 5.18 2.36 -9.27
N TYR A 88 5.76 2.72 -10.42
CA TYR A 88 6.87 3.66 -10.53
C TYR A 88 6.64 4.62 -11.70
N LEU A 89 6.76 5.92 -11.44
CA LEU A 89 6.53 7.00 -12.42
C LEU A 89 5.21 6.83 -13.20
N GLY A 90 4.11 6.51 -12.48
CA GLY A 90 2.78 6.36 -13.05
C GLY A 90 2.54 5.08 -13.86
N LYS A 91 3.45 4.09 -13.76
CA LYS A 91 3.33 2.79 -14.46
C LYS A 91 3.52 1.64 -13.49
N ILE A 92 2.76 0.56 -13.70
CA ILE A 92 2.99 -0.69 -13.00
C ILE A 92 4.27 -1.31 -13.57
N VAL A 93 5.26 -1.52 -12.69
CA VAL A 93 6.56 -2.10 -13.04
C VAL A 93 6.68 -3.56 -12.63
N GLU A 94 5.92 -3.98 -11.63
CA GLU A 94 5.86 -5.37 -11.20
C GLU A 94 4.51 -5.68 -10.57
N ILE A 95 3.96 -6.87 -10.82
CA ILE A 95 2.72 -7.34 -10.25
C ILE A 95 2.83 -8.84 -9.96
N GLY A 96 2.39 -9.25 -8.77
CA GLY A 96 2.44 -10.65 -8.36
C GLY A 96 1.62 -10.92 -7.11
N THR A 97 1.71 -12.14 -6.60
CA THR A 97 1.24 -12.45 -5.25
C THR A 97 2.11 -11.76 -4.20
N ARG A 98 1.61 -11.62 -2.99
CA ARG A 98 2.38 -11.07 -1.87
C ARG A 98 3.74 -11.75 -1.73
N ALA A 99 3.77 -13.08 -1.73
CA ALA A 99 5.01 -13.85 -1.58
C ALA A 99 6.00 -13.59 -2.75
N GLU A 100 5.52 -13.54 -4.00
CA GLU A 100 6.37 -13.27 -5.16
C GLU A 100 7.04 -11.89 -5.08
N ILE A 101 6.31 -10.87 -4.66
CA ILE A 101 6.81 -9.50 -4.58
C ILE A 101 7.75 -9.30 -3.38
N PHE A 102 7.43 -9.84 -2.20
CA PHE A 102 8.21 -9.60 -0.98
C PHE A 102 9.40 -10.55 -0.84
N GLU A 103 9.30 -11.79 -1.30
CA GLU A 103 10.34 -12.81 -1.14
C GLU A 103 11.24 -12.92 -2.38
N ASN A 104 10.70 -12.65 -3.59
CA ASN A 104 11.42 -12.83 -4.85
C ASN A 104 11.17 -11.69 -5.86
N PRO A 105 11.41 -10.41 -5.48
CA PRO A 105 11.22 -9.27 -6.37
C PRO A 105 12.13 -9.35 -7.59
N ARG A 106 11.63 -8.96 -8.77
CA ARG A 106 12.37 -8.99 -10.03
C ARG A 106 12.82 -7.62 -10.48
N HIS A 107 11.89 -6.65 -10.48
CA HIS A 107 12.20 -5.30 -10.92
C HIS A 107 13.15 -4.60 -9.95
N GLU A 108 14.15 -3.87 -10.47
CA GLU A 108 15.15 -3.19 -9.63
C GLU A 108 14.54 -2.17 -8.67
N TYR A 109 13.53 -1.45 -9.11
CA TYR A 109 12.83 -0.50 -8.25
C TYR A 109 12.16 -1.20 -7.07
N THR A 110 11.51 -2.36 -7.29
CA THR A 110 10.91 -3.16 -6.21
C THR A 110 11.94 -3.61 -5.19
N LYS A 111 13.11 -4.07 -5.66
CA LYS A 111 14.23 -4.46 -4.80
C LYS A 111 14.74 -3.29 -3.96
N LYS A 112 14.93 -2.12 -4.58
CA LYS A 112 15.34 -0.88 -3.88
C LYS A 112 14.30 -0.46 -2.85
N LEU A 113 13.00 -0.53 -3.20
CA LEU A 113 11.89 -0.17 -2.32
C LEU A 113 11.83 -1.07 -1.08
N LEU A 114 11.94 -2.39 -1.26
CA LEU A 114 11.93 -3.35 -0.16
C LEU A 114 13.21 -3.27 0.70
N ALA A 115 14.36 -2.99 0.08
CA ALA A 115 15.60 -2.81 0.82
C ALA A 115 15.61 -1.55 1.70
N ALA A 116 14.79 -0.54 1.38
CA ALA A 116 14.65 0.68 2.16
C ALA A 116 13.76 0.50 3.40
N VAL A 117 13.01 -0.60 3.52
CA VAL A 117 12.17 -0.88 4.70
C VAL A 117 13.08 -1.15 5.91
N PRO A 118 12.94 -0.38 7.02
CA PRO A 118 13.74 -0.61 8.21
C PRO A 118 13.45 -1.98 8.81
N VAL A 119 14.47 -2.80 8.97
CA VAL A 119 14.38 -4.07 9.71
C VAL A 119 14.62 -3.78 11.18
N ALA A 120 13.64 -4.12 12.02
CA ALA A 120 13.71 -3.91 13.46
C ALA A 120 14.75 -4.82 14.16
N ASP A 121 15.24 -5.86 13.49
CA ASP A 121 16.22 -6.80 14.02
C ASP A 121 17.65 -6.25 13.84
N PRO A 122 18.37 -5.93 14.94
CA PRO A 122 19.72 -5.40 14.88
C PRO A 122 20.72 -6.37 14.23
N ASP A 123 20.52 -7.69 14.39
CA ASP A 123 21.41 -8.72 13.86
C ASP A 123 21.24 -8.92 12.34
N LYS A 124 20.11 -8.48 11.79
CA LYS A 124 19.83 -8.47 10.35
C LYS A 124 20.12 -7.14 9.67
N ARG A 125 20.78 -6.20 10.35
CA ARG A 125 21.27 -4.96 9.73
C ARG A 125 22.26 -5.31 8.63
N LYS A 126 21.74 -5.53 7.43
CA LYS A 126 22.57 -5.62 6.23
C LYS A 126 23.33 -4.31 6.07
N SER A 127 24.62 -4.44 5.72
CA SER A 127 25.54 -3.37 5.38
C SER A 127 24.85 -2.23 4.65
N LYS A 128 25.27 -0.98 4.96
CA LYS A 128 24.78 0.28 4.39
C LYS A 128 24.20 0.11 2.99
N ILE A 129 22.92 0.37 2.85
CA ILE A 129 22.28 0.49 1.54
C ILE A 129 22.98 1.65 0.85
N VAL A 130 23.83 1.34 -0.12
CA VAL A 130 24.35 2.34 -1.04
C VAL A 130 23.17 2.76 -1.92
N LEU A 131 22.52 3.84 -1.51
CA LEU A 131 21.54 4.50 -2.38
C LEU A 131 22.34 4.93 -3.60
N SER A 132 22.14 4.26 -4.74
CA SER A 132 22.68 4.75 -5.99
C SER A 132 22.12 6.17 -6.18
N SER A 133 23.01 7.12 -6.37
CA SER A 133 22.70 8.54 -6.62
C SER A 133 22.13 8.78 -8.03
N GLU A 134 21.53 7.76 -8.63
CA GLU A 134 20.83 7.92 -9.90
C GLU A 134 19.64 8.83 -9.67
N GLU A 135 19.70 10.01 -10.27
CA GLU A 135 18.60 10.97 -10.28
C GLU A 135 17.35 10.27 -10.81
N ILE A 136 16.27 10.36 -10.03
CA ILE A 136 14.96 9.87 -10.48
C ILE A 136 14.59 10.68 -11.72
N PRO A 137 14.39 10.05 -12.90
CA PRO A 137 14.05 10.77 -14.11
C PRO A 137 12.79 11.61 -13.89
N SER A 138 12.82 12.87 -14.33
CA SER A 138 11.66 13.74 -14.20
C SER A 138 10.41 13.08 -14.81
N PRO A 139 9.29 13.05 -14.09
CA PRO A 139 8.03 12.53 -14.64
C PRO A 139 7.47 13.43 -15.74
N MET A 140 7.91 14.70 -15.81
CA MET A 140 7.49 15.63 -16.84
C MET A 140 8.08 15.24 -18.19
N LYS A 141 7.21 15.03 -19.16
CA LYS A 141 7.57 14.70 -20.54
C LYS A 141 7.25 15.91 -21.44
N PRO A 142 8.04 16.15 -22.50
CA PRO A 142 7.74 17.21 -23.45
C PRO A 142 6.40 16.95 -24.16
N MET A 143 5.74 18.04 -24.59
CA MET A 143 4.49 17.95 -25.33
C MET A 143 4.69 17.09 -26.59
N GLY A 144 3.82 16.10 -26.81
CA GLY A 144 3.94 15.15 -27.93
C GLY A 144 4.77 13.89 -27.65
N PHE A 145 5.28 13.70 -26.43
CA PHE A 145 6.00 12.48 -26.08
C PHE A 145 5.06 11.27 -26.07
N ILE A 146 5.30 10.32 -26.98
CA ILE A 146 4.63 9.02 -27.00
C ILE A 146 5.46 8.05 -26.17
N SER A 147 4.88 7.59 -25.06
CA SER A 147 5.55 6.59 -24.22
C SER A 147 5.77 5.30 -24.99
N PRO A 148 6.98 4.76 -25.07
CA PRO A 148 7.21 3.47 -25.71
C PRO A 148 6.36 2.39 -25.04
N LYS A 149 5.84 1.45 -25.84
CA LYS A 149 5.18 0.26 -25.33
C LYS A 149 6.25 -0.59 -24.63
N ARG A 150 6.14 -0.71 -23.31
CA ARG A 150 7.04 -1.54 -22.54
C ARG A 150 6.47 -2.95 -22.45
N GLN A 151 7.32 -3.95 -22.61
CA GLN A 151 6.92 -5.34 -22.50
C GLN A 151 6.98 -5.78 -21.04
N MET A 152 5.92 -6.45 -20.60
CA MET A 152 5.91 -7.16 -19.31
C MET A 152 6.38 -8.59 -19.56
N GLU A 153 7.40 -9.03 -18.86
CA GLU A 153 7.84 -10.42 -18.88
C GLU A 153 7.05 -11.22 -17.85
N LYS A 154 6.58 -12.39 -18.28
CA LYS A 154 5.85 -13.33 -17.44
C LYS A 154 6.84 -14.30 -16.81
N ILE A 155 6.87 -14.37 -15.47
CA ILE A 155 7.69 -15.31 -14.68
C ILE A 155 6.83 -16.50 -14.26
N SER A 156 5.63 -16.23 -13.76
CA SER A 156 4.63 -17.22 -13.37
C SER A 156 3.25 -16.82 -13.88
N ASP A 157 2.22 -17.61 -13.59
CA ASP A 157 0.84 -17.26 -13.97
C ASP A 157 0.32 -16.00 -13.27
N THR A 158 0.95 -15.61 -12.17
CA THR A 158 0.57 -14.46 -11.34
C THR A 158 1.62 -13.36 -11.30
N HIS A 159 2.89 -13.67 -11.66
CA HIS A 159 4.03 -12.76 -11.53
C HIS A 159 4.50 -12.22 -12.88
N PHE A 160 4.41 -10.90 -13.03
CA PHE A 160 4.84 -10.17 -14.22
C PHE A 160 5.69 -8.98 -13.79
N TYR A 161 6.75 -8.68 -14.54
CA TYR A 161 7.57 -7.49 -14.31
C TYR A 161 7.92 -6.81 -15.63
N GLN A 162 8.22 -5.49 -15.56
CA GLN A 162 8.64 -4.72 -16.72
C GLN A 162 10.14 -4.88 -16.93
N LEU A 163 10.54 -5.20 -18.16
CA LEU A 163 11.94 -5.14 -18.58
C LEU A 163 12.42 -3.67 -18.57
N SER A 164 13.62 -3.47 -18.03
CA SER A 164 14.29 -2.16 -17.91
C SER A 164 14.66 -1.59 -19.27
#